data_4151006ade4dc2deeab72633e847be63
#
_entry.id   4151006ade4dc2deeab72633e847be63
#
_cell.length_a   1.000
_cell.length_b   1.000
_cell.length_c   1.000
_cell.angle_alpha   90.00
_cell.angle_beta   90.00
_cell.angle_gamma   90.00
#
_symmetry.space_group_name_H-M   'P 1'
#
loop_
_entity.id
_entity.type
_entity.pdbx_description
1 polymer ?
#
loop_
_entity_poly.entity_id
_entity_poly.type
_entity_poly.pdbx_seq_one_letter_code
_entity_poly.pdbx_strand_id
1 'polypeptide(L)'
;MKFKVNNKEVFASTGGRPFDKNKPAIIFVHGSGLSHITWVLQTRYFAFHGYSVLAIDLPGHGYSEGPSLKSIEEQGKWISDVIDSTGIKEVSLVGHSQGCLITMECAAQFPNKVKSLSLMGGAGAMPMNPELLDLAEKGDLKAVDLMMDWAHG
;
A
#
# COMPACT_ATOMS: atom_id res chain seq x y z
N MET A 1 2.85 -13.83 -1.74
CA MET A 1 3.93 -14.41 -0.91
C MET A 1 3.78 -13.90 0.52
N LYS A 2 4.38 -14.61 1.48
CA LYS A 2 4.49 -14.16 2.88
C LYS A 2 5.95 -13.94 3.22
N PHE A 3 6.22 -12.87 3.97
CA PHE A 3 7.57 -12.51 4.46
C PHE A 3 7.43 -11.71 5.75
N LYS A 4 8.55 -11.36 6.39
CA LYS A 4 8.51 -10.62 7.66
C LYS A 4 9.06 -9.21 7.50
N VAL A 5 8.36 -8.26 8.10
CA VAL A 5 8.80 -6.88 8.29
C VAL A 5 8.69 -6.56 9.78
N ASN A 6 9.75 -6.14 10.42
CA ASN A 6 9.78 -5.83 11.86
C ASN A 6 9.20 -6.97 12.73
N ASN A 7 9.56 -8.23 12.41
CA ASN A 7 9.10 -9.47 13.06
C ASN A 7 7.62 -9.82 12.86
N LYS A 8 6.86 -9.06 12.07
CA LYS A 8 5.45 -9.34 11.76
C LYS A 8 5.29 -9.93 10.36
N GLU A 9 4.33 -10.83 10.20
CA GLU A 9 4.02 -11.44 8.91
C GLU A 9 3.33 -10.43 8.01
N VAL A 10 3.85 -10.30 6.79
CA VAL A 10 3.30 -9.45 5.73
C VAL A 10 2.94 -10.31 4.54
N PHE A 11 1.78 -10.03 3.97
CA PHE A 11 1.35 -10.64 2.72
C PHE A 11 1.49 -9.66 1.55
N ALA A 12 1.95 -10.20 0.40
CA ALA A 12 1.89 -9.51 -0.88
C ALA A 12 1.51 -10.46 -2.01
N SER A 13 0.66 -9.99 -2.92
CA SER A 13 0.42 -10.65 -4.20
C SER A 13 1.56 -10.35 -5.17
N THR A 14 2.02 -11.38 -5.86
CA THR A 14 3.13 -11.28 -6.85
C THR A 14 2.65 -11.37 -8.30
N GLY A 15 1.33 -11.24 -8.54
CA GLY A 15 0.74 -11.34 -9.88
C GLY A 15 0.86 -12.73 -10.50
N GLY A 16 1.03 -13.78 -9.69
CA GLY A 16 1.13 -15.18 -10.15
C GLY A 16 2.51 -15.58 -10.69
N ARG A 17 3.55 -14.77 -10.50
CA ARG A 17 4.95 -15.09 -10.82
C ARG A 17 5.81 -15.07 -9.57
N PRO A 18 6.87 -15.89 -9.49
CA PRO A 18 7.83 -15.82 -8.38
C PRO A 18 8.45 -14.42 -8.29
N PHE A 19 8.59 -13.93 -7.08
CA PHE A 19 9.31 -12.69 -6.82
C PHE A 19 10.81 -12.87 -7.05
N ASP A 20 11.45 -11.91 -7.73
CA ASP A 20 12.88 -11.90 -8.00
C ASP A 20 13.42 -10.47 -7.77
N LYS A 21 14.21 -10.30 -6.72
CA LYS A 21 14.78 -9.00 -6.32
C LYS A 21 15.74 -8.39 -7.34
N ASN A 22 16.20 -9.17 -8.33
CA ASN A 22 17.13 -8.70 -9.36
C ASN A 22 16.42 -8.11 -10.59
N LYS A 23 15.09 -8.21 -10.64
CA LYS A 23 14.27 -7.60 -11.69
C LYS A 23 13.81 -6.19 -11.31
N PRO A 24 13.48 -5.34 -12.29
CA PRO A 24 12.77 -4.10 -11.99
C PRO A 24 11.54 -4.38 -11.14
N ALA A 25 11.41 -3.68 -10.00
CA ALA A 25 10.39 -3.98 -9.02
C ALA A 25 9.33 -2.87 -8.94
N ILE A 26 8.09 -3.28 -8.70
CA ILE A 26 6.96 -2.39 -8.45
C ILE A 26 6.27 -2.82 -7.17
N ILE A 27 6.05 -1.88 -6.25
CA ILE A 27 5.21 -2.08 -5.07
C ILE A 27 3.92 -1.28 -5.25
N PHE A 28 2.80 -1.96 -5.10
CA PHE A 28 1.46 -1.40 -5.15
C PHE A 28 0.92 -1.26 -3.73
N VAL A 29 0.46 -0.05 -3.37
CA VAL A 29 -0.04 0.32 -2.06
C VAL A 29 -1.51 0.72 -2.16
N HIS A 30 -2.38 -0.03 -1.49
CA HIS A 30 -3.83 0.18 -1.53
C HIS A 30 -4.27 1.37 -0.65
N GLY A 31 -5.51 1.80 -0.81
CA GLY A 31 -6.16 2.84 -0.02
C GLY A 31 -6.79 2.31 1.27
N SER A 32 -7.44 3.21 2.03
CA SER A 32 -8.11 2.91 3.29
C SER A 32 -9.13 1.79 3.14
N GLY A 33 -9.12 0.83 4.08
CA GLY A 33 -10.08 -0.28 4.11
C GLY A 33 -9.95 -1.30 2.97
N LEU A 34 -8.96 -1.15 2.09
CA LEU A 34 -8.72 -2.03 0.95
C LEU A 34 -7.64 -3.08 1.25
N SER A 35 -7.20 -3.80 0.22
CA SER A 35 -6.15 -4.82 0.29
C SER A 35 -5.46 -4.99 -1.06
N HIS A 36 -4.52 -5.93 -1.17
CA HIS A 36 -3.87 -6.32 -2.42
C HIS A 36 -4.83 -6.64 -3.58
N ILE A 37 -6.10 -7.01 -3.27
CA ILE A 37 -7.11 -7.36 -4.28
C ILE A 37 -7.39 -6.18 -5.22
N THR A 38 -7.26 -4.95 -4.76
CA THR A 38 -7.38 -3.74 -5.59
C THR A 38 -6.49 -3.80 -6.84
N TRP A 39 -5.37 -4.51 -6.77
CA TRP A 39 -4.31 -4.52 -7.77
C TRP A 39 -4.22 -5.81 -8.60
N VAL A 40 -5.24 -6.66 -8.56
CA VAL A 40 -5.18 -8.00 -9.18
C VAL A 40 -4.88 -7.96 -10.68
N LEU A 41 -5.43 -6.99 -11.42
CA LEU A 41 -5.20 -6.87 -12.86
C LEU A 41 -3.82 -6.29 -13.16
N GLN A 42 -3.43 -5.23 -12.45
CA GLN A 42 -2.16 -4.54 -12.62
C GLN A 42 -0.99 -5.47 -12.28
N THR A 43 -1.07 -6.20 -11.15
CA THR A 43 -0.01 -7.12 -10.75
C THR A 43 0.20 -8.22 -11.79
N ARG A 44 -0.87 -8.79 -12.35
CA ARG A 44 -0.77 -9.79 -13.41
C ARG A 44 -0.13 -9.23 -14.68
N TYR A 45 -0.56 -8.04 -15.08
CA TYR A 45 -0.02 -7.38 -16.27
C TYR A 45 1.49 -7.14 -16.14
N PHE A 46 1.93 -6.48 -15.07
CA PHE A 46 3.34 -6.15 -14.90
C PHE A 46 4.21 -7.40 -14.65
N ALA A 47 3.73 -8.38 -13.90
CA ALA A 47 4.44 -9.64 -13.70
C ALA A 47 4.63 -10.41 -15.02
N PHE A 48 3.62 -10.39 -15.91
CA PHE A 48 3.73 -10.99 -17.25
C PHE A 48 4.77 -10.26 -18.11
N HIS A 49 4.90 -8.93 -17.96
CA HIS A 49 5.86 -8.09 -18.69
C HIS A 49 7.26 -8.04 -18.06
N GLY A 50 7.57 -8.97 -17.15
CA GLY A 50 8.94 -9.15 -16.65
C GLY A 50 9.29 -8.34 -15.39
N TYR A 51 8.37 -7.63 -14.80
CA TYR A 51 8.57 -6.94 -13.52
C TYR A 51 8.42 -7.90 -12.33
N SER A 52 9.15 -7.64 -11.27
CA SER A 52 8.88 -8.21 -9.96
C SER A 52 7.85 -7.33 -9.26
N VAL A 53 6.70 -7.88 -8.90
CA VAL A 53 5.60 -7.08 -8.35
C VAL A 53 5.23 -7.52 -6.94
N LEU A 54 4.89 -6.56 -6.10
CA LEU A 54 4.34 -6.78 -4.77
C LEU A 54 3.12 -5.86 -4.60
N ALA A 55 1.91 -6.42 -4.64
CA ALA A 55 0.76 -5.71 -4.09
C ALA A 55 0.64 -6.11 -2.62
N ILE A 56 1.06 -5.22 -1.75
CA ILE A 56 1.17 -5.47 -0.32
C ILE A 56 -0.17 -5.25 0.38
N ASP A 57 -0.43 -6.03 1.42
CA ASP A 57 -1.42 -5.68 2.42
C ASP A 57 -0.72 -4.86 3.52
N LEU A 58 -1.23 -3.66 3.79
CA LEU A 58 -0.75 -2.81 4.87
C LEU A 58 -0.96 -3.50 6.23
N PRO A 59 -0.20 -3.14 7.29
CA PRO A 59 -0.41 -3.70 8.63
C PRO A 59 -1.87 -3.63 9.08
N GLY A 60 -2.41 -4.77 9.53
CA GLY A 60 -3.81 -4.88 9.96
C GLY A 60 -4.83 -4.93 8.83
N HIS A 61 -4.41 -5.08 7.57
CA HIS A 61 -5.27 -5.24 6.40
C HIS A 61 -5.02 -6.59 5.72
N GLY A 62 -6.04 -7.11 5.05
CA GLY A 62 -5.98 -8.35 4.29
C GLY A 62 -5.40 -9.50 5.09
N TYR A 63 -4.26 -10.04 4.66
CA TYR A 63 -3.56 -11.15 5.30
C TYR A 63 -2.30 -10.72 6.07
N SER A 64 -2.04 -9.42 6.21
CA SER A 64 -0.91 -8.91 6.99
C SER A 64 -1.27 -8.76 8.47
N GLU A 65 -0.30 -9.13 9.34
CA GLU A 65 -0.47 -8.94 10.79
C GLU A 65 -0.63 -7.46 11.16
N GLY A 66 -1.49 -7.21 12.16
CA GLY A 66 -1.70 -5.90 12.77
C GLY A 66 -0.78 -5.58 13.96
N PRO A 67 -1.05 -4.51 14.64
CA PRO A 67 -2.11 -3.54 14.36
C PRO A 67 -1.83 -2.64 13.17
N SER A 68 -2.88 -1.92 12.70
CA SER A 68 -2.71 -0.85 11.71
C SER A 68 -1.83 0.27 12.27
N LEU A 69 -1.03 0.88 11.40
CA LEU A 69 -0.21 2.04 11.74
C LEU A 69 -1.06 3.30 11.77
N LYS A 70 -0.74 4.23 12.67
CA LYS A 70 -1.62 5.35 13.01
C LYS A 70 -1.34 6.62 12.20
N SER A 71 -0.15 6.76 11.60
CA SER A 71 0.19 7.95 10.84
C SER A 71 0.74 7.61 9.45
N ILE A 72 0.68 8.58 8.53
CA ILE A 72 1.24 8.46 7.19
C ILE A 72 2.77 8.32 7.25
N GLU A 73 3.42 9.03 8.19
CA GLU A 73 4.86 8.98 8.41
C GLU A 73 5.32 7.58 8.81
N GLU A 74 4.60 6.93 9.74
CA GLU A 74 4.88 5.54 10.15
C GLU A 74 4.67 4.58 8.98
N GLN A 75 3.61 4.77 8.19
CA GLN A 75 3.31 3.93 7.04
C GLN A 75 4.35 4.12 5.92
N GLY A 76 4.78 5.35 5.66
CA GLY A 76 5.86 5.66 4.70
C GLY A 76 7.18 4.99 5.10
N LYS A 77 7.57 5.10 6.38
CA LYS A 77 8.73 4.38 6.91
C LYS A 77 8.57 2.87 6.77
N TRP A 78 7.39 2.33 7.06
CA TRP A 78 7.14 0.89 6.95
C TRP A 78 7.28 0.39 5.50
N ILE A 79 6.89 1.17 4.48
CA ILE A 79 7.17 0.83 3.07
C ILE A 79 8.68 0.72 2.84
N SER A 80 9.49 1.61 3.40
CA SER A 80 10.95 1.51 3.35
C SER A 80 11.46 0.20 3.99
N ASP A 81 10.89 -0.20 5.13
CA ASP A 81 11.23 -1.46 5.81
C ASP A 81 10.82 -2.68 4.94
N VAL A 82 9.71 -2.60 4.20
CA VAL A 82 9.30 -3.61 3.19
C VAL A 82 10.37 -3.74 2.09
N ILE A 83 10.82 -2.61 1.53
CA ILE A 83 11.86 -2.60 0.50
C ILE A 83 13.12 -3.31 1.01
N ASP A 84 13.59 -2.96 2.20
CA ASP A 84 14.77 -3.57 2.81
C ASP A 84 14.60 -5.08 3.03
N SER A 85 13.44 -5.50 3.56
CA SER A 85 13.16 -6.92 3.88
C SER A 85 13.10 -7.82 2.64
N THR A 86 12.78 -7.25 1.48
CA THR A 86 12.73 -7.98 0.20
C THR A 86 14.07 -8.00 -0.52
N GLY A 87 15.03 -7.19 -0.08
CA GLY A 87 16.34 -7.06 -0.70
C GLY A 87 16.32 -6.31 -2.04
N ILE A 88 15.26 -5.59 -2.35
CA ILE A 88 15.19 -4.67 -3.50
C ILE A 88 16.05 -3.46 -3.18
N LYS A 89 16.81 -2.98 -4.17
CA LYS A 89 17.62 -1.76 -3.99
C LYS A 89 16.83 -0.49 -4.27
N GLU A 90 16.03 -0.52 -5.32
CA GLU A 90 15.26 0.62 -5.80
C GLU A 90 13.95 0.11 -6.41
N VAL A 91 12.85 0.80 -6.16
CA VAL A 91 11.50 0.37 -6.54
C VAL A 91 10.67 1.48 -7.14
N SER A 92 9.80 1.16 -8.10
CA SER A 92 8.68 2.03 -8.48
C SER A 92 7.53 1.81 -7.50
N LEU A 93 7.00 2.89 -6.92
CA LEU A 93 5.84 2.85 -6.02
C LEU A 93 4.58 3.29 -6.75
N VAL A 94 3.50 2.57 -6.55
CA VAL A 94 2.17 2.89 -7.08
C VAL A 94 1.20 2.96 -5.91
N GLY A 95 0.63 4.12 -5.66
CA GLY A 95 -0.32 4.36 -4.58
C GLY A 95 -1.73 4.63 -5.11
N HIS A 96 -2.75 4.16 -4.40
CA HIS A 96 -4.14 4.49 -4.64
C HIS A 96 -4.75 5.15 -3.41
N SER A 97 -5.46 6.28 -3.59
CA SER A 97 -6.13 6.98 -2.49
C SER A 97 -5.14 7.29 -1.34
N GLN A 98 -5.39 6.86 -0.11
CA GLN A 98 -4.45 6.98 1.01
C GLN A 98 -3.06 6.41 0.68
N GLY A 99 -2.97 5.36 -0.13
CA GLY A 99 -1.70 4.81 -0.61
C GLY A 99 -0.85 5.83 -1.37
N CYS A 100 -1.45 6.88 -1.95
CA CYS A 100 -0.71 7.99 -2.56
C CYS A 100 0.09 8.77 -1.50
N LEU A 101 -0.54 9.10 -0.38
CA LEU A 101 0.12 9.81 0.73
C LEU A 101 1.27 8.97 1.30
N ILE A 102 1.02 7.67 1.50
CA ILE A 102 2.01 6.72 2.03
C ILE A 102 3.23 6.62 1.11
N THR A 103 2.99 6.50 -0.21
CA THR A 103 4.08 6.37 -1.18
C THR A 103 4.85 7.67 -1.38
N MET A 104 4.19 8.83 -1.34
CA MET A 104 4.83 10.14 -1.34
C MET A 104 5.71 10.33 -0.09
N GLU A 105 5.20 9.96 1.08
CA GLU A 105 5.94 10.05 2.34
C GLU A 105 7.18 9.13 2.32
N CYS A 106 7.03 7.90 1.83
CA CYS A 106 8.18 7.00 1.65
C CYS A 106 9.23 7.61 0.72
N ALA A 107 8.83 8.20 -0.39
CA ALA A 107 9.76 8.83 -1.33
C ALA A 107 10.44 10.08 -0.74
N ALA A 108 9.72 10.85 0.08
CA ALA A 108 10.27 12.02 0.75
C ALA A 108 11.31 11.63 1.81
N GLN A 109 11.02 10.63 2.64
CA GLN A 109 11.93 10.16 3.69
C GLN A 109 13.12 9.36 3.13
N PHE A 110 12.89 8.56 2.06
CA PHE A 110 13.87 7.60 1.54
C PHE A 110 14.04 7.71 0.01
N PRO A 111 14.44 8.89 -0.52
CA PRO A 111 14.48 9.14 -1.96
C PRO A 111 15.40 8.18 -2.72
N ASN A 112 16.44 7.67 -2.09
CA ASN A 112 17.39 6.73 -2.71
C ASN A 112 16.82 5.31 -2.93
N LYS A 113 15.66 5.00 -2.35
CA LYS A 113 14.98 3.70 -2.51
C LYS A 113 13.86 3.76 -3.54
N VAL A 114 13.44 4.96 -3.95
CA VAL A 114 12.26 5.15 -4.81
C VAL A 114 12.68 5.68 -6.16
N LYS A 115 12.51 4.85 -7.18
CA LYS A 115 12.82 5.17 -8.58
C LYS A 115 11.77 6.07 -9.21
N SER A 116 10.51 5.82 -8.95
CA SER A 116 9.38 6.58 -9.49
C SER A 116 8.13 6.41 -8.65
N LEU A 117 7.22 7.39 -8.75
CA LEU A 117 5.90 7.36 -8.14
C LEU A 117 4.82 7.41 -9.21
N SER A 118 3.77 6.59 -9.01
CA SER A 118 2.52 6.69 -9.75
C SER A 118 1.38 6.82 -8.73
N LEU A 119 0.62 7.90 -8.83
CA LEU A 119 -0.41 8.27 -7.87
C LEU A 119 -1.79 8.19 -8.54
N MET A 120 -2.69 7.39 -8.00
CA MET A 120 -4.00 7.12 -8.56
C MET A 120 -5.11 7.49 -7.58
N GLY A 121 -5.98 8.41 -7.97
CA GLY A 121 -7.12 8.83 -7.12
C GLY A 121 -6.69 9.45 -5.80
N GLY A 122 -5.58 10.19 -5.78
CA GLY A 122 -5.05 10.87 -4.61
C GLY A 122 -4.68 12.31 -4.88
N ALA A 123 -4.52 13.07 -3.81
CA ALA A 123 -4.04 14.45 -3.82
C ALA A 123 -2.97 14.64 -2.74
N GLY A 124 -2.25 15.77 -2.77
CA GLY A 124 -1.22 16.10 -1.77
C GLY A 124 -1.78 16.30 -0.35
N ALA A 125 -3.08 16.54 -0.23
CA ALA A 125 -3.83 16.52 1.01
C ALA A 125 -5.22 15.94 0.73
N MET A 126 -5.67 15.05 1.59
CA MET A 126 -7.00 14.43 1.54
C MET A 126 -7.69 14.65 2.89
N PRO A 127 -8.40 15.78 3.06
CA PRO A 127 -9.13 16.03 4.28
C PRO A 127 -10.24 14.98 4.43
N MET A 128 -10.30 14.36 5.60
CA MET A 128 -11.32 13.37 5.93
C MET A 128 -12.59 14.07 6.43
N ASN A 129 -13.75 13.52 6.06
CA ASN A 129 -15.01 13.94 6.63
C ASN A 129 -15.02 13.68 8.15
N PRO A 130 -15.28 14.71 9.02
CA PRO A 130 -15.27 14.53 10.47
C PRO A 130 -16.27 13.48 10.95
N GLU A 131 -17.44 13.36 10.32
CA GLU A 131 -18.44 12.35 10.64
C GLU A 131 -17.92 10.93 10.36
N LEU A 132 -17.22 10.75 9.23
CA LEU A 132 -16.60 9.47 8.90
C LEU A 132 -15.55 9.08 9.94
N LEU A 133 -14.74 10.03 10.39
CA LEU A 133 -13.74 9.79 11.45
C LEU A 133 -14.41 9.36 12.77
N ASP A 134 -15.43 10.10 13.21
CA ASP A 134 -16.16 9.80 14.45
C ASP A 134 -16.82 8.41 14.41
N LEU A 135 -17.46 8.07 13.29
CA LEU A 135 -18.06 6.74 13.08
C LEU A 135 -17.00 5.64 13.08
N ALA A 136 -15.88 5.87 12.40
CA ALA A 136 -14.79 4.89 12.34
C ALA A 136 -14.13 4.66 13.71
N GLU A 137 -13.92 5.71 14.50
CA GLU A 137 -13.38 5.61 15.85
C GLU A 137 -14.30 4.81 16.81
N LYS A 138 -15.62 4.94 16.61
CA LYS A 138 -16.64 4.19 17.36
C LYS A 138 -16.80 2.75 16.86
N GLY A 139 -16.18 2.37 15.76
CA GLY A 139 -16.38 1.07 15.10
C GLY A 139 -17.80 0.90 14.52
N ASP A 140 -18.49 1.99 14.21
CA ASP A 140 -19.83 1.97 13.63
C ASP A 140 -19.75 1.61 12.14
N LEU A 141 -20.50 0.58 11.73
CA LEU A 141 -20.52 0.11 10.33
C LEU A 141 -21.05 1.16 9.35
N LYS A 142 -21.78 2.17 9.82
CA LYS A 142 -22.19 3.32 8.99
C LYS A 142 -21.00 4.08 8.40
N ALA A 143 -19.81 3.98 9.01
CA ALA A 143 -18.58 4.51 8.44
C ALA A 143 -18.28 3.88 7.07
N VAL A 144 -18.57 2.59 6.88
CA VAL A 144 -18.38 1.89 5.61
C VAL A 144 -19.37 2.39 4.56
N ASP A 145 -20.65 2.51 4.94
CA ASP A 145 -21.69 3.03 4.02
C ASP A 145 -21.35 4.44 3.55
N LEU A 146 -21.02 5.33 4.49
CA LEU A 146 -20.63 6.71 4.17
C LEU A 146 -19.38 6.79 3.28
N MET A 147 -18.39 5.91 3.51
CA MET A 147 -17.20 5.84 2.66
C MET A 147 -17.53 5.35 1.26
N MET A 148 -18.43 4.36 1.13
CA MET A 148 -18.86 3.84 -0.17
C MET A 148 -19.64 4.88 -0.97
N ASP A 149 -20.57 5.60 -0.34
CA ASP A 149 -21.32 6.69 -0.99
C ASP A 149 -20.38 7.79 -1.49
N TRP A 150 -19.39 8.17 -0.68
CA TRP A 150 -18.42 9.19 -1.05
C TRP A 150 -17.45 8.74 -2.16
N ALA A 151 -17.06 7.47 -2.18
CA ALA A 151 -16.11 6.93 -3.17
C ALA A 151 -16.74 6.74 -4.56
N HIS A 152 -18.06 6.60 -4.64
CA HIS A 152 -18.77 6.35 -5.90
C HIS A 152 -19.53 7.55 -6.46
N GLY A 153 -19.66 8.65 -5.72
CA GLY A 153 -20.30 9.91 -6.14
C GLY A 153 -21.80 9.86 -6.07
#